data_8a2739c4c53ff0cdc937108e4ef34ce7
#
_entry.id   8a2739c4c53ff0cdc937108e4ef34ce7
#
_cell.length_a   1.000
_cell.length_b   1.000
_cell.length_c   1.000
_cell.angle_alpha   90.00
_cell.angle_beta   90.00
_cell.angle_gamma   90.00
#
_symmetry.space_group_name_H-M   'P 1'
#
loop_
_entity.id
_entity.type
_entity.pdbx_description
1 polymer ?
#
loop_
_entity_poly.entity_id
_entity_poly.type
_entity_poly.pdbx_seq_one_letter_code
_entity_poly.pdbx_strand_id
1 'polypeptide(L)'
;WEDAAKLISNEVVIFRFGVVLSRKGGALKKLYLPYFLGLGGPIKDGSQCFSWIHVNDLIKVFNYIILNPKKTGIYNVTSPKPIQQKYFGKVLAKALKRPFIAPLFEWQLKLLFGSGSRVLTQSVSVFPGRLIDEGFEFDYPDIESAIDDLVLG
;
A
#
# COMPACT_ATOMS: atom_id res chain seq x y z
N TRP A 1 -5.52 3.20 -20.46
CA TRP A 1 -5.69 1.78 -20.12
C TRP A 1 -7.15 1.45 -19.77
N GLU A 2 -7.77 2.19 -18.86
CA GLU A 2 -9.14 1.91 -18.40
C GLU A 2 -10.17 2.04 -19.52
N ASP A 3 -10.02 3.05 -20.37
CA ASP A 3 -10.92 3.23 -21.52
C ASP A 3 -10.73 2.12 -22.56
N ALA A 4 -9.49 1.69 -22.81
CA ALA A 4 -9.20 0.57 -23.68
C ALA A 4 -9.81 -0.75 -23.14
N ALA A 5 -9.77 -0.98 -21.82
CA ALA A 5 -10.37 -2.15 -21.21
C ALA A 5 -11.90 -2.18 -21.36
N LYS A 6 -12.57 -1.02 -21.23
CA LYS A 6 -14.02 -0.88 -21.41
C LYS A 6 -14.47 -1.14 -22.86
N LEU A 7 -13.59 -0.90 -23.84
CA LEU A 7 -13.87 -1.19 -25.25
C LEU A 7 -13.88 -2.70 -25.56
N ILE A 8 -13.25 -3.51 -24.71
CA ILE A 8 -13.16 -4.98 -24.94
C ILE A 8 -14.43 -5.68 -24.45
N SER A 9 -14.97 -5.29 -23.30
CA SER A 9 -16.19 -5.87 -22.73
C SER A 9 -16.77 -4.96 -21.65
N ASN A 10 -18.12 -4.97 -21.53
CA ASN A 10 -18.81 -4.32 -20.41
C ASN A 10 -18.67 -5.10 -19.08
N GLU A 11 -18.13 -6.32 -19.12
CA GLU A 11 -17.95 -7.20 -17.96
C GLU A 11 -16.51 -7.19 -17.40
N VAL A 12 -15.78 -6.09 -17.61
CA VAL A 12 -14.39 -5.94 -17.13
C VAL A 12 -14.38 -5.44 -15.70
N VAL A 13 -13.50 -6.02 -14.89
CA VAL A 13 -13.12 -5.47 -13.58
C VAL A 13 -11.76 -4.81 -13.68
N ILE A 14 -11.68 -3.56 -13.22
CA ILE A 14 -10.45 -2.76 -13.20
C ILE A 14 -10.07 -2.52 -11.74
N PHE A 15 -8.89 -2.96 -11.36
CA PHE A 15 -8.35 -2.72 -10.03
C PHE A 15 -7.35 -1.56 -10.04
N ARG A 16 -7.55 -0.59 -9.13
CA ARG A 16 -6.60 0.48 -8.82
C ARG A 16 -5.97 0.19 -7.47
N PHE A 17 -4.70 -0.16 -7.48
CA PHE A 17 -4.00 -0.58 -6.26
C PHE A 17 -3.35 0.59 -5.53
N GLY A 18 -3.40 0.55 -4.19
CA GLY A 18 -2.44 1.23 -3.34
C GLY A 18 -1.09 0.50 -3.30
N VAL A 19 -0.20 0.97 -2.44
CA VAL A 19 1.08 0.30 -2.19
C VAL A 19 0.83 -1.03 -1.49
N VAL A 20 1.12 -2.13 -2.16
CA VAL A 20 0.97 -3.47 -1.59
C VAL A 20 2.10 -3.72 -0.60
N LEU A 21 1.73 -3.97 0.66
CA LEU A 21 2.67 -4.32 1.72
C LEU A 21 2.77 -5.84 1.83
N SER A 22 4.00 -6.34 1.69
CA SER A 22 4.31 -7.76 1.81
C SER A 22 5.74 -7.96 2.32
N ARG A 23 5.94 -8.95 3.18
CA ARG A 23 7.28 -9.36 3.67
C ARG A 23 8.15 -9.93 2.54
N LYS A 24 7.53 -10.65 1.60
CA LYS A 24 8.24 -11.37 0.53
C LYS A 24 8.62 -10.50 -0.66
N GLY A 25 8.05 -9.29 -0.78
CA GLY A 25 8.27 -8.46 -1.96
C GLY A 25 7.80 -7.01 -1.81
N GLY A 26 7.86 -6.26 -2.91
CA GLY A 26 7.33 -4.90 -2.98
C GLY A 26 8.09 -3.86 -2.17
N ALA A 27 7.38 -2.80 -1.78
CA ALA A 27 7.95 -1.65 -1.11
C ALA A 27 8.50 -1.98 0.28
N LEU A 28 7.78 -2.78 1.07
CA LEU A 28 8.18 -3.12 2.43
C LEU A 28 9.50 -3.88 2.47
N LYS A 29 9.71 -4.87 1.60
CA LYS A 29 10.96 -5.63 1.53
C LYS A 29 12.17 -4.71 1.27
N LYS A 30 12.01 -3.71 0.42
CA LYS A 30 13.09 -2.77 0.09
C LYS A 30 13.35 -1.77 1.21
N LEU A 31 12.30 -1.36 1.93
CA LEU A 31 12.43 -0.44 3.07
C LEU A 31 12.92 -1.16 4.34
N TYR A 32 12.71 -2.48 4.44
CA TYR A 32 13.04 -3.25 5.64
C TYR A 32 14.50 -3.06 6.06
N LEU A 33 15.45 -3.26 5.14
CA LEU A 33 16.88 -3.20 5.45
C LEU A 33 17.34 -1.80 5.91
N PRO A 34 17.04 -0.69 5.20
CA PRO A 34 17.36 0.65 5.68
C PRO A 34 16.79 0.94 7.07
N TYR A 35 15.52 0.58 7.30
CA TYR A 35 14.88 0.80 8.61
C TYR A 35 15.50 -0.06 9.70
N PHE A 36 15.82 -1.33 9.40
CA PHE A 36 16.48 -2.24 10.33
C PHE A 36 17.87 -1.74 10.76
N LEU A 37 18.60 -1.08 9.86
CA LEU A 37 19.88 -0.43 10.13
C LEU A 37 19.76 0.92 10.86
N GLY A 38 18.53 1.36 11.19
CA GLY A 38 18.31 2.64 11.87
C GLY A 38 18.37 3.87 10.94
N LEU A 39 18.40 3.65 9.63
CA LEU A 39 18.43 4.70 8.60
C LEU A 39 17.03 5.10 8.13
N GLY A 40 15.99 4.72 8.87
CA GLY A 40 14.60 5.06 8.58
C GLY A 40 14.26 6.49 8.94
N GLY A 41 13.45 7.14 8.08
CA GLY A 41 12.97 8.48 8.32
C GLY A 41 11.92 8.95 7.33
N PRO A 42 11.47 10.21 7.44
CA PRO A 42 10.48 10.76 6.52
C PRO A 42 11.06 10.90 5.11
N ILE A 43 10.21 10.65 4.12
CA ILE A 43 10.50 10.96 2.71
C ILE A 43 10.06 12.41 2.49
N LYS A 44 10.97 13.30 2.11
CA LYS A 44 10.73 14.76 2.08
C LYS A 44 10.26 15.25 3.46
N ASP A 45 9.09 15.89 3.52
CA ASP A 45 8.42 16.32 4.76
C ASP A 45 7.54 15.21 5.39
N GLY A 46 7.29 14.12 4.64
CA GLY A 46 6.49 12.99 5.06
C GLY A 46 4.98 13.25 5.14
N SER A 47 4.51 14.37 4.61
CA SER A 47 3.09 14.77 4.61
C SER A 47 2.27 14.07 3.52
N GLN A 48 2.95 13.50 2.51
CA GLN A 48 2.26 12.87 1.40
C GLN A 48 1.37 11.71 1.86
N CYS A 49 0.17 11.66 1.28
CA CYS A 49 -0.78 10.59 1.54
C CYS A 49 -0.24 9.27 1.00
N PHE A 50 -0.28 8.26 1.83
CA PHE A 50 0.18 6.90 1.55
C PHE A 50 -1.02 5.96 1.57
N SER A 51 -1.54 5.66 0.39
CA SER A 51 -2.59 4.65 0.21
C SER A 51 -1.92 3.28 0.06
N TRP A 52 -2.29 2.36 0.92
CA TRP A 52 -1.65 1.04 1.05
C TRP A 52 -2.69 -0.07 1.18
N ILE A 53 -2.26 -1.31 1.01
CA ILE A 53 -3.06 -2.50 1.32
C ILE A 53 -2.14 -3.64 1.77
N HIS A 54 -2.61 -4.44 2.71
CA HIS A 54 -1.95 -5.69 3.10
C HIS A 54 -2.11 -6.74 2.00
N VAL A 55 -1.07 -7.55 1.77
CA VAL A 55 -1.09 -8.58 0.70
C VAL A 55 -2.22 -9.60 0.90
N ASN A 56 -2.56 -9.97 2.13
CA ASN A 56 -3.65 -10.91 2.39
C ASN A 56 -5.02 -10.29 2.05
N ASP A 57 -5.24 -9.02 2.39
CA ASP A 57 -6.46 -8.30 2.00
C ASP A 57 -6.56 -8.15 0.47
N LEU A 58 -5.43 -7.91 -0.21
CA LEU A 58 -5.39 -7.92 -1.66
C LEU A 58 -5.87 -9.25 -2.25
N ILE A 59 -5.35 -10.37 -1.74
CA ILE A 59 -5.76 -11.72 -2.17
C ILE A 59 -7.24 -11.95 -1.85
N LYS A 60 -7.70 -11.51 -0.69
CA LYS A 60 -9.10 -11.61 -0.26
C LYS A 60 -10.03 -10.82 -1.20
N VAL A 61 -9.63 -9.61 -1.66
CA VAL A 61 -10.38 -8.83 -2.66
C VAL A 61 -10.46 -9.57 -3.99
N PHE A 62 -9.35 -10.16 -4.47
CA PHE A 62 -9.40 -10.97 -5.69
C PHE A 62 -10.39 -12.12 -5.57
N ASN A 63 -10.33 -12.89 -4.48
CA ASN A 63 -11.25 -13.99 -4.25
C ASN A 63 -12.71 -13.52 -4.17
N TYR A 64 -12.94 -12.38 -3.46
CA TYR A 64 -14.25 -11.77 -3.37
C TYR A 64 -14.87 -11.42 -4.72
N ILE A 65 -14.06 -10.87 -5.63
CA ILE A 65 -14.53 -10.52 -6.98
C ILE A 65 -14.72 -11.77 -7.85
N ILE A 66 -13.77 -12.71 -7.83
CA ILE A 66 -13.84 -13.96 -8.64
C ILE A 66 -15.05 -14.80 -8.27
N LEU A 67 -15.37 -14.90 -6.97
CA LEU A 67 -16.53 -15.64 -6.48
C LEU A 67 -17.87 -14.94 -6.76
N ASN A 68 -17.85 -13.69 -7.22
CA ASN A 68 -19.03 -12.90 -7.55
C ASN A 68 -18.95 -12.39 -8.99
N PRO A 69 -19.16 -13.25 -10.01
CA PRO A 69 -18.92 -12.92 -11.42
C PRO A 69 -19.81 -11.80 -11.98
N LYS A 70 -20.87 -11.40 -11.26
CA LYS A 70 -21.68 -10.23 -11.62
C LYS A 70 -21.05 -8.89 -11.27
N LYS A 71 -19.93 -8.89 -10.53
CA LYS A 71 -19.21 -7.67 -10.15
C LYS A 71 -18.35 -7.21 -11.32
N THR A 72 -18.58 -5.97 -11.76
CA THR A 72 -17.87 -5.35 -12.90
C THR A 72 -17.48 -3.92 -12.54
N GLY A 73 -16.66 -3.28 -13.37
CA GLY A 73 -16.28 -1.88 -13.23
C GLY A 73 -15.02 -1.67 -12.38
N ILE A 74 -14.88 -0.50 -11.76
CA ILE A 74 -13.63 -0.07 -11.11
C ILE A 74 -13.72 -0.30 -9.60
N TYR A 75 -12.66 -0.91 -9.05
CA TYR A 75 -12.44 -1.09 -7.62
C TYR A 75 -11.12 -0.47 -7.20
N ASN A 76 -11.20 0.45 -6.24
CA ASN A 76 -10.01 0.92 -5.52
C ASN A 76 -9.64 -0.13 -4.47
N VAL A 77 -8.46 -0.70 -4.60
CA VAL A 77 -7.99 -1.79 -3.73
C VAL A 77 -6.91 -1.23 -2.81
N THR A 78 -7.38 -0.57 -1.76
CA THR A 78 -6.58 0.06 -0.70
C THR A 78 -7.16 -0.26 0.66
N SER A 79 -6.39 -0.10 1.72
CA SER A 79 -6.91 -0.10 3.09
C SER A 79 -7.92 1.05 3.28
N PRO A 80 -8.94 0.89 4.14
CA PRO A 80 -9.93 1.93 4.42
C PRO A 80 -9.36 3.16 5.12
N LYS A 81 -8.15 3.08 5.67
CA LYS A 81 -7.49 4.16 6.39
C LYS A 81 -6.21 4.61 5.68
N PRO A 82 -6.28 5.51 4.69
CA PRO A 82 -5.09 6.13 4.13
C PRO A 82 -4.38 6.95 5.22
N ILE A 83 -3.06 6.94 5.19
CA ILE A 83 -2.23 7.58 6.23
C ILE A 83 -1.18 8.50 5.60
N GLN A 84 -0.49 9.29 6.42
CA GLN A 84 0.69 10.03 5.98
C GLN A 84 1.91 9.10 5.92
N GLN A 85 2.80 9.32 4.97
CA GLN A 85 4.05 8.55 4.81
C GLN A 85 4.90 8.59 6.09
N LYS A 86 4.98 9.74 6.75
CA LYS A 86 5.68 9.89 8.04
C LYS A 86 5.12 8.98 9.12
N TYR A 87 3.79 8.79 9.14
CA TYR A 87 3.15 7.89 10.10
C TYR A 87 3.49 6.43 9.81
N PHE A 88 3.38 6.00 8.55
CA PHE A 88 3.84 4.68 8.11
C PHE A 88 5.28 4.41 8.56
N GLY A 89 6.19 5.36 8.29
CA GLY A 89 7.59 5.23 8.66
C GLY A 89 7.80 5.08 10.17
N LYS A 90 7.07 5.84 10.98
CA LYS A 90 7.13 5.72 12.45
C LYS A 90 6.66 4.36 12.95
N VAL A 91 5.55 3.84 12.41
CA VAL A 91 5.01 2.52 12.78
C VAL A 91 6.01 1.42 12.42
N LEU A 92 6.59 1.47 11.21
CA LEU A 92 7.60 0.50 10.77
C LEU A 92 8.86 0.55 11.64
N ALA A 93 9.39 1.73 11.93
CA ALA A 93 10.55 1.89 12.80
C ALA A 93 10.30 1.37 14.22
N LYS A 94 9.11 1.65 14.78
CA LYS A 94 8.67 1.14 16.10
C LYS A 94 8.62 -0.39 16.12
N ALA A 95 8.00 -1.02 15.12
CA ALA A 95 7.93 -2.49 15.02
C ALA A 95 9.32 -3.14 14.94
N LEU A 96 10.25 -2.50 14.23
CA LEU A 96 11.65 -2.93 14.13
C LEU A 96 12.49 -2.56 15.37
N LYS A 97 11.95 -1.84 16.34
CA LYS A 97 12.67 -1.29 17.51
C LYS A 97 13.88 -0.45 17.10
N ARG A 98 13.70 0.41 16.09
CA ARG A 98 14.74 1.27 15.53
C ARG A 98 14.33 2.75 15.57
N PRO A 99 15.30 3.68 15.63
CA PRO A 99 15.01 5.10 15.59
C PRO A 99 14.43 5.53 14.23
N PHE A 100 13.60 6.59 14.25
CA PHE A 100 13.03 7.23 13.06
C PHE A 100 13.57 8.66 12.98
N ILE A 101 14.79 8.83 12.49
CA ILE A 101 15.53 10.11 12.58
C ILE A 101 16.07 10.54 11.22
N ALA A 102 16.65 9.63 10.43
CA ALA A 102 17.38 9.94 9.23
C ALA A 102 16.40 10.19 8.05
N PRO A 103 16.32 11.44 7.50
CA PRO A 103 15.47 11.67 6.35
C PRO A 103 15.93 10.84 5.15
N LEU A 104 14.97 10.24 4.45
CA LEU A 104 15.22 9.51 3.21
C LEU A 104 15.21 10.50 2.04
N PHE A 105 16.35 10.67 1.40
CA PHE A 105 16.49 11.52 0.23
C PHE A 105 16.01 10.83 -1.05
N GLU A 106 15.53 11.61 -2.02
CA GLU A 106 15.00 11.08 -3.28
C GLU A 106 16.01 10.22 -4.05
N TRP A 107 17.30 10.54 -3.99
CA TRP A 107 18.33 9.76 -4.66
C TRP A 107 18.48 8.34 -4.07
N GLN A 108 18.32 8.20 -2.74
CA GLN A 108 18.31 6.89 -2.06
C GLN A 108 17.10 6.07 -2.49
N LEU A 109 15.94 6.70 -2.60
CA LEU A 109 14.73 6.06 -3.09
C LEU A 109 14.86 5.63 -4.55
N LYS A 110 15.48 6.46 -5.40
CA LYS A 110 15.77 6.10 -6.79
C LYS A 110 16.70 4.91 -6.88
N LEU A 111 17.72 4.82 -6.01
CA LEU A 111 18.64 3.68 -5.94
C LEU A 111 17.92 2.39 -5.52
N LEU A 112 17.03 2.46 -4.53
CA LEU A 112 16.31 1.29 -3.99
C LEU A 112 15.13 0.85 -4.88
N PHE A 113 14.41 1.79 -5.46
CA PHE A 113 13.13 1.55 -6.15
C PHE A 113 13.17 1.82 -7.65
N GLY A 114 14.24 2.44 -8.17
CA GLY A 114 14.30 2.85 -9.58
C GLY A 114 13.14 3.77 -9.95
N SER A 115 12.47 3.48 -11.08
CA SER A 115 11.27 4.22 -11.53
C SER A 115 10.09 4.09 -10.57
N GLY A 116 10.03 3.05 -9.74
CA GLY A 116 8.98 2.83 -8.74
C GLY A 116 9.03 3.80 -7.55
N SER A 117 10.12 4.60 -7.40
CA SER A 117 10.23 5.62 -6.35
C SER A 117 9.11 6.65 -6.39
N ARG A 118 8.54 6.92 -7.57
CA ARG A 118 7.43 7.86 -7.76
C ARG A 118 6.19 7.47 -6.94
N VAL A 119 5.91 6.19 -6.79
CA VAL A 119 4.77 5.70 -6.01
C VAL A 119 4.87 6.08 -4.53
N LEU A 120 6.07 6.20 -4.00
CA LEU A 120 6.33 6.61 -2.61
C LEU A 120 6.44 8.13 -2.42
N THR A 121 6.69 8.87 -3.50
CA THR A 121 6.89 10.33 -3.45
C THR A 121 5.66 11.12 -3.90
N GLN A 122 4.72 10.48 -4.59
CA GLN A 122 3.45 11.09 -4.99
C GLN A 122 2.43 10.98 -3.86
N SER A 123 1.64 12.04 -3.69
CA SER A 123 0.54 12.06 -2.72
C SER A 123 -0.75 11.71 -3.45
N VAL A 124 -1.25 10.50 -3.24
CA VAL A 124 -2.54 10.06 -3.79
C VAL A 124 -3.36 9.45 -2.67
N SER A 125 -4.45 10.12 -2.32
CA SER A 125 -5.42 9.58 -1.37
C SER A 125 -6.46 8.77 -2.13
N VAL A 126 -6.46 7.46 -1.94
CA VAL A 126 -7.44 6.55 -2.56
C VAL A 126 -8.22 5.86 -1.46
N PHE A 127 -9.54 5.88 -1.58
CA PHE A 127 -10.46 5.27 -0.63
C PHE A 127 -11.21 4.11 -1.30
N PRO A 128 -11.36 2.93 -0.63
CA PRO A 128 -11.99 1.76 -1.19
C PRO A 128 -13.52 1.77 -1.01
N GLY A 129 -14.18 2.91 -1.31
CA GLY A 129 -15.59 3.15 -1.01
C GLY A 129 -16.48 2.02 -1.48
N ARG A 130 -16.32 1.58 -2.73
CA ARG A 130 -17.14 0.52 -3.29
C ARG A 130 -17.01 -0.83 -2.56
N LEU A 131 -15.82 -1.21 -2.14
CA LEU A 131 -15.62 -2.44 -1.36
C LEU A 131 -16.34 -2.35 -0.02
N ILE A 132 -16.29 -1.19 0.63
CA ILE A 132 -16.96 -0.94 1.92
C ILE A 132 -18.47 -0.94 1.74
N ASP A 133 -19.00 -0.25 0.73
CA ASP A 133 -20.44 -0.19 0.42
C ASP A 133 -21.01 -1.57 0.09
N GLU A 134 -20.20 -2.46 -0.49
CA GLU A 134 -20.54 -3.84 -0.79
C GLU A 134 -20.33 -4.80 0.40
N GLY A 135 -19.95 -4.30 1.59
CA GLY A 135 -19.78 -5.08 2.81
C GLY A 135 -18.49 -5.91 2.87
N PHE A 136 -17.44 -5.53 2.11
CA PHE A 136 -16.15 -6.21 2.20
C PHE A 136 -15.46 -5.89 3.53
N GLU A 137 -15.05 -6.92 4.26
CA GLU A 137 -14.35 -6.80 5.54
C GLU A 137 -12.84 -7.00 5.34
N PHE A 138 -12.06 -5.98 5.75
CA PHE A 138 -10.61 -6.03 5.74
C PHE A 138 -10.09 -6.73 7.01
N ASP A 139 -9.12 -7.62 6.86
CA ASP A 139 -8.44 -8.27 7.99
C ASP A 139 -7.40 -7.34 8.63
N TYR A 140 -6.83 -6.43 7.82
CA TYR A 140 -5.83 -5.45 8.25
C TYR A 140 -6.28 -4.02 7.90
N PRO A 141 -7.30 -3.47 8.60
CA PRO A 141 -7.81 -2.13 8.29
C PRO A 141 -6.87 -1.00 8.74
N ASP A 142 -5.98 -1.26 9.69
CA ASP A 142 -5.03 -0.31 10.26
C ASP A 142 -3.59 -0.68 9.90
N ILE A 143 -2.72 0.34 9.80
CA ILE A 143 -1.32 0.13 9.44
C ILE A 143 -0.54 -0.58 10.56
N GLU A 144 -0.93 -0.40 11.80
CA GLU A 144 -0.30 -1.05 12.96
C GLU A 144 -0.46 -2.57 12.88
N SER A 145 -1.70 -3.06 12.75
CA SER A 145 -1.99 -4.49 12.62
C SER A 145 -1.31 -5.10 11.40
N ALA A 146 -1.29 -4.37 10.28
CA ALA A 146 -0.63 -4.81 9.05
C ALA A 146 0.90 -4.93 9.22
N ILE A 147 1.55 -3.96 9.86
CA ILE A 147 3.00 -3.97 10.07
C ILE A 147 3.38 -5.01 11.11
N ASP A 148 2.59 -5.18 12.17
CA ASP A 148 2.85 -6.19 13.18
C ASP A 148 2.83 -7.60 12.58
N ASP A 149 1.85 -7.93 11.74
CA ASP A 149 1.81 -9.20 11.01
C ASP A 149 3.02 -9.38 10.08
N LEU A 150 3.37 -8.34 9.31
CA LEU A 150 4.43 -8.42 8.30
C LEU A 150 5.85 -8.40 8.88
N VAL A 151 6.05 -7.91 10.09
CA VAL A 151 7.37 -7.74 10.71
C VAL A 151 7.60 -8.74 11.85
N LEU A 152 6.58 -9.01 12.66
CA LEU A 152 6.67 -9.84 13.86
C LEU A 152 6.10 -11.26 13.66
N GLY A 153 5.16 -11.45 12.72
CA GLY A 153 4.62 -12.74 12.28
C GLY A 153 5.56 -13.42 11.30
#